data_98b61780846c9c38f37423eefab2272d
#
_entry.id   98b61780846c9c38f37423eefab2272d
#
_cell.length_a   1.000
_cell.length_b   1.000
_cell.length_c   1.000
_cell.angle_alpha   90.00
_cell.angle_beta   90.00
_cell.angle_gamma   90.00
#
_symmetry.space_group_name_H-M   'P 1'
#
loop_
_entity.id
_entity.type
_entity.pdbx_description
1 polymer ?
#
loop_
_entity_poly.entity_id
_entity_poly.type
_entity_poly.pdbx_seq_one_letter_code
_entity_poly.pdbx_strand_id
1 'polypeptide(L)'
;MQNADHTLARKSVNLEAEFNVGSASRFPFPTRELARKELSWDRFAARIPEEDKERVIDLAWSKGERAAHMVFEESNGQSDFFQICKDAGMTIIKKDIDCVYGNQRYFSDYVSGTKEITLYEQSCVLWAKQNQLEPHEAQNLILMHEFFHVLETTRLGLTSKEYTVPLFTIGPFKLGKTGIHALSEIAAHAFTNTYYGLLHNVSDTGGDNES
;
A
#
# COMPACT_ATOMS: atom_id res chain seq x y z
N MET A 1 -30.13 4.90 22.15
CA MET A 1 -28.80 5.43 22.44
C MET A 1 -27.83 4.29 22.19
N GLN A 2 -27.27 4.22 21.03
CA GLN A 2 -26.22 3.27 20.67
C GLN A 2 -25.24 4.04 19.78
N ASN A 3 -24.13 4.46 20.38
CA ASN A 3 -22.97 4.93 19.62
C ASN A 3 -22.33 3.69 19.00
N ALA A 4 -22.65 3.42 17.75
CA ALA A 4 -21.86 2.52 16.92
C ALA A 4 -20.54 3.24 16.64
N ASP A 5 -19.50 2.75 17.29
CA ASP A 5 -18.11 3.14 17.09
C ASP A 5 -17.69 2.65 15.69
N HIS A 6 -17.99 3.45 14.67
CA HIS A 6 -17.47 3.28 13.32
C HIS A 6 -16.06 3.84 13.26
N THR A 7 -15.14 3.18 13.94
CA THR A 7 -13.71 3.33 13.68
C THR A 7 -13.41 2.60 12.37
N LEU A 8 -13.88 3.19 11.27
CA LEU A 8 -13.39 2.84 9.93
C LEU A 8 -11.88 3.12 9.94
N ALA A 9 -11.10 2.07 9.83
CA ALA A 9 -9.66 2.17 9.80
C ALA A 9 -9.25 3.07 8.62
N ARG A 10 -8.86 4.32 8.95
CA ARG A 10 -8.15 5.17 7.99
C ARG A 10 -6.82 4.50 7.73
N LYS A 11 -6.69 3.95 6.54
CA LYS A 11 -5.39 3.51 6.02
C LYS A 11 -4.76 4.70 5.34
N SER A 12 -3.60 5.07 5.75
CA SER A 12 -2.83 6.17 5.21
C SER A 12 -1.45 5.69 4.82
N VAL A 13 -0.99 6.11 3.67
CA VAL A 13 0.39 5.88 3.25
C VAL A 13 1.29 6.87 3.99
N ASN A 14 2.15 6.38 4.87
CA ASN A 14 3.19 7.19 5.50
C ASN A 14 4.50 7.01 4.74
N LEU A 15 4.69 7.80 3.68
CA LEU A 15 5.87 7.75 2.82
C LEU A 15 7.00 8.70 3.27
N GLU A 16 6.79 9.53 4.31
CA GLU A 16 7.79 10.51 4.75
C GLU A 16 8.81 9.98 5.77
N ALA A 17 8.53 8.87 6.43
CA ALA A 17 9.41 8.38 7.47
C ALA A 17 10.66 7.73 6.87
N GLU A 18 11.71 8.53 6.64
CA GLU A 18 13.10 8.08 6.54
C GLU A 18 13.47 7.11 5.38
N PHE A 19 12.73 7.09 4.28
CA PHE A 19 13.16 6.37 3.07
C PHE A 19 14.08 7.24 2.21
N ASN A 20 15.13 7.81 2.80
CA ASN A 20 16.23 8.35 2.04
C ASN A 20 17.07 7.18 1.50
N VAL A 21 16.52 6.47 0.52
CA VAL A 21 17.20 5.39 -0.16
C VAL A 21 18.16 6.03 -1.15
N GLY A 22 19.41 6.10 -0.80
CA GLY A 22 20.50 6.41 -1.74
C GLY A 22 20.66 5.27 -2.76
N SER A 23 19.63 5.08 -3.58
CA SER A 23 19.60 4.13 -4.68
C SER A 23 19.20 4.84 -5.96
N ALA A 24 19.86 4.51 -7.05
CA ALA A 24 19.61 5.02 -8.40
C ALA A 24 18.24 4.63 -8.99
N SER A 25 17.35 4.05 -8.21
CA SER A 25 15.98 3.73 -8.59
C SER A 25 15.09 4.96 -8.43
N ARG A 26 14.45 5.40 -9.51
CA ARG A 26 13.43 6.47 -9.49
C ARG A 26 12.12 6.06 -8.81
N PHE A 27 12.02 4.83 -8.34
CA PHE A 27 10.79 4.31 -7.74
C PHE A 27 10.72 4.67 -6.25
N PRO A 28 9.72 5.45 -5.80
CA PRO A 28 9.72 6.07 -4.48
C PRO A 28 9.06 5.24 -3.37
N PHE A 29 8.65 4.00 -3.65
CA PHE A 29 8.05 3.14 -2.65
C PHE A 29 9.08 2.20 -1.99
N PRO A 30 8.85 1.77 -0.73
CA PRO A 30 9.69 0.80 -0.05
C PRO A 30 9.86 -0.49 -0.85
N THR A 31 11.09 -0.99 -0.92
CA THR A 31 11.40 -2.29 -1.52
C THR A 31 11.30 -3.42 -0.48
N ARG A 32 11.48 -4.69 -0.92
CA ARG A 32 11.45 -5.86 -0.02
C ARG A 32 12.43 -5.77 1.14
N GLU A 33 13.61 -5.15 0.92
CA GLU A 33 14.64 -4.98 1.93
C GLU A 33 14.18 -4.09 3.10
N LEU A 34 13.26 -3.16 2.84
CA LEU A 34 12.71 -2.26 3.83
C LEU A 34 11.48 -2.83 4.56
N ALA A 35 10.93 -3.95 4.11
CA ALA A 35 9.73 -4.55 4.68
C ALA A 35 9.88 -4.91 6.17
N ARG A 36 11.10 -5.29 6.61
CA ARG A 36 11.36 -5.56 8.04
C ARG A 36 11.28 -4.29 8.88
N LYS A 37 11.74 -3.16 8.34
CA LYS A 37 11.62 -1.84 9.00
C LYS A 37 10.14 -1.44 9.06
N GLU A 38 9.38 -1.62 7.97
CA GLU A 38 7.94 -1.39 7.94
C GLU A 38 7.21 -2.22 8.99
N LEU A 39 7.50 -3.52 9.07
CA LEU A 39 6.93 -4.39 10.10
C LEU A 39 7.23 -3.87 11.52
N SER A 40 8.42 -3.34 11.76
CA SER A 40 8.84 -2.88 13.09
C SER A 40 8.02 -1.70 13.64
N TRP A 41 7.32 -0.97 12.78
CA TRP A 41 6.44 0.15 13.18
C TRP A 41 5.03 -0.31 13.60
N ASP A 42 4.67 -1.57 13.31
CA ASP A 42 3.40 -2.10 13.80
C ASP A 42 3.44 -2.28 15.32
N ARG A 43 2.44 -1.74 16.01
CA ARG A 43 2.34 -1.80 17.48
C ARG A 43 2.34 -3.21 18.06
N PHE A 44 2.04 -4.21 17.24
CA PHE A 44 2.02 -5.62 17.63
C PHE A 44 3.20 -6.42 17.10
N ALA A 45 4.12 -5.81 16.35
CA ALA A 45 5.29 -6.48 15.77
C ALA A 45 6.16 -7.21 16.81
N ALA A 46 6.29 -6.63 18.01
CA ALA A 46 7.04 -7.26 19.13
C ALA A 46 6.41 -8.56 19.62
N ARG A 47 5.17 -8.89 19.24
CA ARG A 47 4.48 -10.14 19.60
C ARG A 47 4.67 -11.25 18.58
N ILE A 48 5.25 -10.94 17.43
CA ILE A 48 5.64 -11.92 16.43
C ILE A 48 6.95 -12.55 16.87
N PRO A 49 7.05 -13.90 17.01
CA PRO A 49 8.32 -14.58 17.24
C PRO A 49 9.35 -14.16 16.19
N GLU A 50 10.60 -14.00 16.62
CA GLU A 50 11.66 -13.51 15.72
C GLU A 50 11.83 -14.41 14.49
N GLU A 51 11.74 -15.72 14.69
CA GLU A 51 11.80 -16.75 13.66
C GLU A 51 10.65 -16.69 12.62
N ASP A 52 9.52 -16.09 13.01
CA ASP A 52 8.36 -15.96 12.11
C ASP A 52 8.40 -14.67 11.28
N LYS A 53 9.16 -13.66 11.65
CA LYS A 53 9.09 -12.33 11.04
C LYS A 53 9.38 -12.34 9.54
N GLU A 54 10.45 -13.02 9.10
CA GLU A 54 10.75 -13.11 7.67
C GLU A 54 9.66 -13.87 6.91
N ARG A 55 9.19 -14.96 7.46
CA ARG A 55 8.13 -15.78 6.85
C ARG A 55 6.84 -14.98 6.64
N VAL A 56 6.41 -14.18 7.62
CA VAL A 56 5.18 -13.39 7.48
C VAL A 56 5.35 -12.21 6.53
N ILE A 57 6.56 -11.63 6.45
CA ILE A 57 6.89 -10.61 5.46
C ILE A 57 6.84 -11.22 4.04
N ASP A 58 7.45 -12.41 3.84
CA ASP A 58 7.44 -13.09 2.55
C ASP A 58 6.02 -13.45 2.09
N LEU A 59 5.17 -13.89 3.00
CA LEU A 59 3.75 -14.15 2.70
C LEU A 59 3.04 -12.89 2.21
N ALA A 60 3.23 -11.77 2.92
CA ALA A 60 2.62 -10.48 2.55
C ALA A 60 3.17 -9.98 1.21
N TRP A 61 4.50 -10.00 1.04
CA TRP A 61 5.17 -9.56 -0.18
C TRP A 61 4.70 -10.37 -1.39
N SER A 62 4.74 -11.69 -1.30
CA SER A 62 4.30 -12.59 -2.40
C SER A 62 2.81 -12.44 -2.72
N LYS A 63 1.98 -12.04 -1.77
CA LYS A 63 0.56 -11.73 -2.05
C LYS A 63 0.44 -10.48 -2.91
N GLY A 64 1.19 -9.43 -2.59
CA GLY A 64 1.26 -8.20 -3.40
C GLY A 64 1.74 -8.47 -4.81
N GLU A 65 2.82 -9.24 -4.97
CA GLU A 65 3.36 -9.64 -6.29
C GLU A 65 2.31 -10.38 -7.14
N ARG A 66 1.68 -11.40 -6.57
CA ARG A 66 0.62 -12.14 -7.29
C ARG A 66 -0.56 -11.26 -7.68
N ALA A 67 -0.96 -10.34 -6.81
CA ALA A 67 -2.03 -9.40 -7.11
C ALA A 67 -1.64 -8.43 -8.25
N ALA A 68 -0.38 -7.99 -8.30
CA ALA A 68 0.11 -7.15 -9.37
C ALA A 68 0.07 -7.85 -10.73
N HIS A 69 0.56 -9.08 -10.82
CA HIS A 69 0.46 -9.88 -12.05
C HIS A 69 -0.98 -10.08 -12.50
N MET A 70 -1.86 -10.44 -11.56
CA MET A 70 -3.29 -10.63 -11.83
C MET A 70 -3.94 -9.36 -12.43
N VAL A 71 -3.72 -8.20 -11.80
CA VAL A 71 -4.30 -6.93 -12.28
C VAL A 71 -3.67 -6.51 -13.60
N PHE A 72 -2.37 -6.72 -13.78
CA PHE A 72 -1.68 -6.41 -15.04
C PHE A 72 -2.26 -7.19 -16.21
N GLU A 73 -2.51 -8.48 -16.03
CA GLU A 73 -3.16 -9.33 -17.04
C GLU A 73 -4.62 -8.91 -17.28
N GLU A 74 -5.42 -8.73 -16.22
CA GLU A 74 -6.83 -8.33 -16.31
C GLU A 74 -7.02 -6.96 -16.99
N SER A 75 -6.09 -6.02 -16.77
CA SER A 75 -6.12 -4.67 -17.33
C SER A 75 -5.40 -4.53 -18.69
N ASN A 76 -4.84 -5.62 -19.23
CA ASN A 76 -3.99 -5.60 -20.43
C ASN A 76 -2.83 -4.61 -20.32
N GLY A 77 -2.16 -4.55 -19.16
CA GLY A 77 -1.04 -3.66 -18.92
C GLY A 77 -1.40 -2.17 -18.84
N GLN A 78 -2.63 -1.84 -18.44
CA GLN A 78 -3.05 -0.44 -18.24
C GLN A 78 -2.17 0.26 -17.20
N SER A 79 -1.62 1.43 -17.55
CA SER A 79 -0.77 2.23 -16.68
C SER A 79 -1.51 3.30 -15.86
N ASP A 80 -2.74 3.64 -16.27
CA ASP A 80 -3.56 4.66 -15.63
C ASP A 80 -4.42 4.08 -14.51
N PHE A 81 -3.98 4.26 -13.26
CA PHE A 81 -4.72 3.81 -12.08
C PHE A 81 -5.94 4.67 -11.75
N PHE A 82 -6.08 5.87 -12.31
CA PHE A 82 -7.34 6.59 -12.25
C PHE A 82 -8.43 5.81 -12.99
N GLN A 83 -8.09 5.28 -14.18
CA GLN A 83 -9.03 4.48 -14.95
C GLN A 83 -9.27 3.12 -14.33
N ILE A 84 -8.23 2.40 -13.85
CA ILE A 84 -8.35 1.10 -13.17
C ILE A 84 -9.26 1.21 -11.93
N CYS A 85 -9.07 2.23 -11.09
CA CYS A 85 -9.92 2.48 -9.92
C CYS A 85 -11.38 2.74 -10.32
N LYS A 86 -11.59 3.55 -11.36
CA LYS A 86 -12.94 3.85 -11.89
C LYS A 86 -13.64 2.60 -12.41
N ASP A 87 -12.93 1.75 -13.16
CA ASP A 87 -13.47 0.51 -13.70
C ASP A 87 -13.80 -0.50 -12.59
N ALA A 88 -13.08 -0.46 -11.48
CA ALA A 88 -13.38 -1.21 -10.27
C ALA A 88 -14.53 -0.59 -9.42
N GLY A 89 -15.17 0.48 -9.92
CA GLY A 89 -16.30 1.14 -9.27
C GLY A 89 -15.91 2.03 -8.08
N MET A 90 -14.65 2.50 -8.03
CA MET A 90 -14.20 3.46 -7.02
C MET A 90 -14.48 4.90 -7.45
N THR A 91 -14.81 5.74 -6.48
CA THR A 91 -14.89 7.19 -6.64
C THR A 91 -13.59 7.82 -6.15
N ILE A 92 -12.91 8.58 -7.02
CA ILE A 92 -11.71 9.31 -6.63
C ILE A 92 -12.11 10.75 -6.30
N ILE A 93 -11.82 11.17 -5.07
CA ILE A 93 -12.07 12.51 -4.56
C ILE A 93 -10.73 13.23 -4.43
N LYS A 94 -10.62 14.42 -4.99
CA LYS A 94 -9.43 15.27 -4.83
C LYS A 94 -9.74 16.39 -3.84
N LYS A 95 -8.88 16.53 -2.83
CA LYS A 95 -8.94 17.62 -1.86
C LYS A 95 -7.68 18.44 -1.93
N ASP A 96 -7.84 19.73 -2.21
CA ASP A 96 -6.72 20.69 -2.28
C ASP A 96 -6.26 21.10 -0.88
N ILE A 97 -5.69 20.14 -0.15
CA ILE A 97 -5.12 20.34 1.18
C ILE A 97 -3.81 19.57 1.33
N ASP A 98 -2.95 20.05 2.24
CA ASP A 98 -1.84 19.30 2.81
C ASP A 98 -2.35 18.61 4.08
N CYS A 99 -2.52 17.30 4.04
CA CYS A 99 -3.11 16.54 5.12
C CYS A 99 -2.02 16.04 6.08
N VAL A 100 -1.81 16.79 7.16
CA VAL A 100 -0.82 16.45 8.19
C VAL A 100 -1.54 16.19 9.52
N TYR A 101 -1.22 15.07 10.16
CA TYR A 101 -1.68 14.73 11.50
C TYR A 101 -0.50 14.30 12.38
N GLY A 102 -0.22 15.07 13.42
CA GLY A 102 1.00 14.90 14.20
C GLY A 102 2.25 15.14 13.34
N ASN A 103 3.12 14.15 13.28
CA ASN A 103 4.35 14.18 12.47
C ASN A 103 4.20 13.40 11.14
N GLN A 104 2.97 13.01 10.79
CA GLN A 104 2.72 12.20 9.60
C GLN A 104 1.96 13.01 8.55
N ARG A 105 2.39 12.94 7.29
CA ARG A 105 1.67 13.46 6.14
C ARG A 105 0.95 12.31 5.46
N TYR A 106 -0.30 12.56 5.10
CA TYR A 106 -1.18 11.62 4.41
C TYR A 106 -1.35 12.07 2.97
N PHE A 107 -1.21 11.15 2.04
CA PHE A 107 -1.33 11.40 0.60
C PHE A 107 -2.69 10.98 0.08
N SER A 108 -3.28 9.99 0.71
CA SER A 108 -4.56 9.41 0.35
C SER A 108 -5.26 8.77 1.55
N ASP A 109 -6.55 8.51 1.40
CA ASP A 109 -7.36 7.66 2.28
C ASP A 109 -8.27 6.79 1.41
N TYR A 110 -8.35 5.49 1.70
CA TYR A 110 -9.35 4.61 1.12
C TYR A 110 -10.41 4.24 2.15
N VAL A 111 -11.69 4.43 1.79
CA VAL A 111 -12.85 4.07 2.62
C VAL A 111 -13.67 3.00 1.92
N SER A 112 -13.52 1.74 2.35
CA SER A 112 -14.15 0.59 1.70
C SER A 112 -15.68 0.64 1.71
N GLY A 113 -16.29 1.20 2.78
CA GLY A 113 -17.74 1.30 2.94
C GLY A 113 -18.42 2.20 1.91
N THR A 114 -17.78 3.29 1.49
CA THR A 114 -18.27 4.24 0.48
C THR A 114 -17.65 4.01 -0.89
N LYS A 115 -16.66 3.13 -1.01
CA LYS A 115 -15.86 2.92 -2.23
C LYS A 115 -15.19 4.21 -2.71
N GLU A 116 -14.67 4.99 -1.78
CA GLU A 116 -14.02 6.27 -2.07
C GLU A 116 -12.52 6.19 -1.80
N ILE A 117 -11.74 6.75 -2.71
CA ILE A 117 -10.32 7.04 -2.52
C ILE A 117 -10.17 8.55 -2.55
N THR A 118 -9.74 9.14 -1.44
CA THR A 118 -9.43 10.58 -1.38
C THR A 118 -7.94 10.79 -1.64
N LEU A 119 -7.59 11.68 -2.55
CA LEU A 119 -6.24 12.19 -2.77
C LEU A 119 -6.11 13.58 -2.14
N TYR A 120 -5.05 13.80 -1.34
CA TYR A 120 -4.70 15.09 -0.77
C TYR A 120 -3.69 15.79 -1.66
N GLU A 121 -4.18 16.67 -2.54
CA GLU A 121 -3.41 17.16 -3.68
C GLU A 121 -2.13 17.90 -3.28
N GLN A 122 -2.18 18.76 -2.25
CA GLN A 122 -0.97 19.47 -1.80
C GLN A 122 0.07 18.51 -1.20
N SER A 123 -0.36 17.50 -0.43
CA SER A 123 0.54 16.44 0.05
C SER A 123 1.18 15.69 -1.12
N CYS A 124 0.38 15.31 -2.14
CA CYS A 124 0.88 14.62 -3.34
C CYS A 124 1.89 15.47 -4.10
N VAL A 125 1.65 16.78 -4.25
CA VAL A 125 2.58 17.71 -4.91
C VAL A 125 3.91 17.81 -4.16
N LEU A 126 3.87 17.88 -2.84
CA LEU A 126 5.09 17.90 -2.03
C LEU A 126 5.89 16.61 -2.19
N TRP A 127 5.22 15.47 -2.15
CA TRP A 127 5.86 14.18 -2.36
C TRP A 127 6.42 14.02 -3.78
N ALA A 128 5.68 14.46 -4.80
CA ALA A 128 6.14 14.50 -6.19
C ALA A 128 7.46 15.27 -6.30
N LYS A 129 7.50 16.48 -5.71
CA LYS A 129 8.69 17.33 -5.72
C LYS A 129 9.90 16.66 -5.04
N GLN A 130 9.70 16.01 -3.89
CA GLN A 130 10.76 15.29 -3.17
C GLN A 130 11.35 14.13 -3.99
N ASN A 131 10.51 13.45 -4.78
CA ASN A 131 10.88 12.29 -5.57
C ASN A 131 11.16 12.59 -7.04
N GLN A 132 11.18 13.88 -7.44
CA GLN A 132 11.44 14.33 -8.81
C GLN A 132 10.44 13.74 -9.83
N LEU A 133 9.18 13.63 -9.42
CA LEU A 133 8.06 13.14 -10.23
C LEU A 133 7.16 14.31 -10.67
N GLU A 134 6.45 14.11 -11.77
CA GLU A 134 5.33 14.99 -12.11
C GLU A 134 4.14 14.74 -11.15
N PRO A 135 3.36 15.77 -10.78
CA PRO A 135 2.27 15.63 -9.80
C PRO A 135 1.23 14.55 -10.17
N HIS A 136 0.91 14.43 -11.45
CA HIS A 136 -0.04 13.40 -11.92
C HIS A 136 0.54 11.98 -11.81
N GLU A 137 1.83 11.82 -12.13
CA GLU A 137 2.55 10.56 -11.96
C GLU A 137 2.57 10.12 -10.48
N ALA A 138 2.87 11.06 -9.58
CA ALA A 138 2.83 10.81 -8.15
C ALA A 138 1.45 10.36 -7.67
N GLN A 139 0.37 11.05 -8.09
CA GLN A 139 -1.00 10.66 -7.79
C GLN A 139 -1.33 9.26 -8.33
N ASN A 140 -0.88 8.94 -9.54
CA ASN A 140 -1.09 7.63 -10.15
C ASN A 140 -0.41 6.50 -9.36
N LEU A 141 0.83 6.72 -8.92
CA LEU A 141 1.56 5.76 -8.07
C LEU A 141 0.89 5.58 -6.70
N ILE A 142 0.38 6.65 -6.10
CA ILE A 142 -0.38 6.58 -4.85
C ILE A 142 -1.68 5.79 -5.07
N LEU A 143 -2.41 6.02 -6.16
CA LEU A 143 -3.59 5.23 -6.50
C LEU A 143 -3.27 3.76 -6.75
N MET A 144 -2.13 3.45 -7.34
CA MET A 144 -1.65 2.08 -7.50
C MET A 144 -1.52 1.38 -6.14
N HIS A 145 -0.93 2.04 -5.15
CA HIS A 145 -0.83 1.53 -3.79
C HIS A 145 -2.22 1.36 -3.14
N GLU A 146 -3.09 2.36 -3.22
CA GLU A 146 -4.44 2.31 -2.66
C GLU A 146 -5.29 1.22 -3.32
N PHE A 147 -5.07 0.95 -4.60
CA PHE A 147 -5.80 -0.09 -5.31
C PHE A 147 -5.54 -1.48 -4.75
N PHE A 148 -4.36 -1.76 -4.21
CA PHE A 148 -4.14 -3.01 -3.49
C PHE A 148 -5.08 -3.14 -2.28
N HIS A 149 -5.31 -2.07 -1.53
CA HIS A 149 -6.26 -2.09 -0.41
C HIS A 149 -7.72 -2.25 -0.89
N VAL A 150 -8.06 -1.76 -2.08
CA VAL A 150 -9.35 -2.09 -2.72
C VAL A 150 -9.44 -3.59 -2.96
N LEU A 151 -8.41 -4.22 -3.53
CA LEU A 151 -8.39 -5.67 -3.76
C LEU A 151 -8.49 -6.47 -2.46
N GLU A 152 -7.79 -6.07 -1.40
CA GLU A 152 -7.89 -6.73 -0.08
C GLU A 152 -9.33 -6.75 0.45
N THR A 153 -10.07 -5.67 0.28
CA THR A 153 -11.42 -5.53 0.83
C THR A 153 -12.50 -6.13 -0.05
N THR A 154 -12.22 -6.31 -1.34
CA THR A 154 -13.21 -6.78 -2.32
C THR A 154 -12.99 -8.20 -2.82
N ARG A 155 -11.73 -8.68 -2.92
CA ARG A 155 -11.41 -9.94 -3.62
C ARG A 155 -10.45 -10.86 -2.85
N LEU A 156 -9.41 -10.32 -2.22
CA LEU A 156 -8.26 -11.11 -1.73
C LEU A 156 -8.33 -11.43 -0.24
N GLY A 157 -9.17 -10.72 0.52
CA GLY A 157 -9.14 -10.75 1.97
C GLY A 157 -7.96 -9.96 2.55
N LEU A 158 -8.09 -9.50 3.80
CA LEU A 158 -7.13 -8.62 4.44
C LEU A 158 -5.83 -9.35 4.78
N THR A 159 -4.71 -8.91 4.22
CA THR A 159 -3.37 -9.43 4.50
C THR A 159 -3.01 -9.28 5.98
N SER A 160 -3.45 -8.19 6.61
CA SER A 160 -3.27 -7.96 8.05
C SER A 160 -3.87 -9.05 8.93
N LYS A 161 -4.80 -9.87 8.43
CA LYS A 161 -5.44 -10.97 9.17
C LYS A 161 -4.85 -12.34 8.87
N GLU A 162 -3.94 -12.47 7.94
CA GLU A 162 -3.31 -13.76 7.60
C GLU A 162 -2.34 -14.23 8.69
N TYR A 163 -1.80 -13.30 9.47
CA TYR A 163 -1.07 -13.61 10.67
C TYR A 163 -1.66 -12.83 11.86
N THR A 164 -1.97 -13.55 12.93
CA THR A 164 -2.59 -12.94 14.11
C THR A 164 -1.80 -13.24 15.36
N VAL A 165 -1.74 -12.27 16.25
CA VAL A 165 -1.12 -12.39 17.57
C VAL A 165 -2.16 -12.18 18.67
N PRO A 166 -1.91 -12.63 19.91
CA PRO A 166 -2.81 -12.37 21.02
C PRO A 166 -3.01 -10.87 21.24
N LEU A 167 -4.28 -10.45 21.39
CA LEU A 167 -4.60 -9.05 21.70
C LEU A 167 -4.16 -8.67 23.13
N PHE A 168 -4.32 -9.60 24.08
CA PHE A 168 -3.87 -9.44 25.47
C PHE A 168 -3.17 -10.69 25.96
N THR A 169 -2.16 -10.51 26.83
CA THR A 169 -1.48 -11.61 27.54
C THR A 169 -1.46 -11.28 29.02
N ILE A 170 -2.04 -12.14 29.84
CA ILE A 170 -2.09 -12.00 31.31
C ILE A 170 -1.52 -13.29 31.89
N GLY A 171 -0.26 -13.24 32.32
CA GLY A 171 0.46 -14.45 32.74
C GLY A 171 0.51 -15.50 31.60
N PRO A 172 0.09 -16.75 31.85
CA PRO A 172 0.07 -17.78 30.79
C PRO A 172 -1.13 -17.68 29.82
N PHE A 173 -2.09 -16.80 30.10
CA PHE A 173 -3.33 -16.70 29.33
C PHE A 173 -3.19 -15.72 28.18
N LYS A 174 -3.55 -16.19 26.97
CA LYS A 174 -3.61 -15.39 25.72
C LYS A 174 -5.08 -15.16 25.38
N LEU A 175 -5.51 -13.90 25.32
CA LEU A 175 -6.90 -13.51 25.09
C LEU A 175 -7.04 -12.68 23.82
N GLY A 176 -8.07 -13.00 23.05
CA GLY A 176 -8.37 -12.34 21.78
C GLY A 176 -7.29 -12.57 20.72
N LYS A 177 -7.56 -12.10 19.50
CA LYS A 177 -6.60 -12.12 18.39
C LYS A 177 -6.66 -10.78 17.68
N THR A 178 -5.52 -10.29 17.23
CA THR A 178 -5.41 -9.11 16.39
C THR A 178 -4.50 -9.40 15.21
N GLY A 179 -4.81 -8.79 14.06
CA GLY A 179 -3.94 -8.83 12.90
C GLY A 179 -2.77 -7.84 13.01
N ILE A 180 -1.88 -7.92 12.06
CA ILE A 180 -0.69 -7.07 11.92
C ILE A 180 -0.93 -6.15 10.72
N HIS A 181 -1.16 -4.86 10.97
CA HIS A 181 -1.49 -3.89 9.91
C HIS A 181 -0.36 -3.70 8.90
N ALA A 182 0.89 -3.69 9.37
CA ALA A 182 2.04 -3.55 8.48
C ALA A 182 2.10 -4.61 7.37
N LEU A 183 1.49 -5.79 7.54
CA LEU A 183 1.46 -6.80 6.47
C LEU A 183 0.63 -6.35 5.26
N SER A 184 -0.44 -5.57 5.48
CA SER A 184 -1.22 -4.98 4.38
C SER A 184 -0.39 -3.92 3.64
N GLU A 185 0.37 -3.08 4.36
CA GLU A 185 1.25 -2.07 3.75
C GLU A 185 2.39 -2.72 2.97
N ILE A 186 3.04 -3.74 3.54
CA ILE A 186 4.09 -4.52 2.87
C ILE A 186 3.57 -5.13 1.57
N ALA A 187 2.37 -5.69 1.57
CA ALA A 187 1.77 -6.25 0.37
C ALA A 187 1.39 -5.17 -0.65
N ALA A 188 0.92 -4.00 -0.22
CA ALA A 188 0.65 -2.87 -1.10
C ALA A 188 1.94 -2.32 -1.75
N HIS A 189 3.03 -2.26 -0.99
CA HIS A 189 4.35 -1.92 -1.54
C HIS A 189 4.83 -2.94 -2.56
N ALA A 190 4.67 -4.24 -2.27
CA ALA A 190 5.02 -5.30 -3.22
C ALA A 190 4.21 -5.22 -4.50
N PHE A 191 2.89 -4.98 -4.39
CA PHE A 191 2.01 -4.76 -5.53
C PHE A 191 2.51 -3.61 -6.41
N THR A 192 2.78 -2.46 -5.79
CA THR A 192 3.21 -1.26 -6.49
C THR A 192 4.57 -1.44 -7.16
N ASN A 193 5.55 -2.05 -6.46
CA ASN A 193 6.87 -2.36 -7.02
C ASN A 193 6.76 -3.30 -8.23
N THR A 194 6.00 -4.37 -8.09
CA THR A 194 5.88 -5.39 -9.15
C THR A 194 5.14 -4.85 -10.36
N TYR A 195 4.01 -4.15 -10.15
CA TYR A 195 3.24 -3.56 -11.25
C TYR A 195 4.05 -2.52 -12.02
N TYR A 196 4.75 -1.63 -11.30
CA TYR A 196 5.66 -0.66 -11.90
C TYR A 196 6.75 -1.33 -12.73
N GLY A 197 7.36 -2.40 -12.20
CA GLY A 197 8.36 -3.20 -12.93
C GLY A 197 7.80 -3.82 -14.21
N LEU A 198 6.58 -4.38 -14.17
CA LEU A 198 5.94 -4.96 -15.33
C LEU A 198 5.70 -3.92 -16.45
N LEU A 199 5.25 -2.70 -16.09
CA LEU A 199 5.06 -1.62 -17.06
C LEU A 199 6.38 -1.23 -17.77
N HIS A 200 7.49 -1.21 -17.06
CA HIS A 200 8.78 -0.80 -17.62
C HIS A 200 9.46 -1.92 -18.43
N ASN A 201 9.32 -3.19 -18.01
CA ASN A 201 9.86 -4.32 -18.76
C ASN A 201 9.16 -4.51 -20.12
N VAL A 202 7.88 -4.20 -20.23
CA VAL A 202 7.15 -4.24 -21.51
C VAL A 202 7.63 -3.14 -22.45
N SER A 203 8.03 -1.97 -21.91
CA SER A 203 8.54 -0.86 -22.72
C SER A 203 9.88 -1.17 -23.36
N ASP A 204 10.77 -1.93 -22.68
CA ASP A 204 12.09 -2.29 -23.19
C ASP A 204 12.05 -3.39 -24.27
N THR A 205 11.01 -4.23 -24.28
CA THR A 205 10.87 -5.32 -25.28
C THR A 205 10.17 -4.89 -26.57
N GLY A 206 9.53 -3.71 -26.60
CA GLY A 206 8.82 -3.18 -27.76
C GLY A 206 9.65 -2.38 -28.76
N GLY A 207 10.95 -2.17 -28.50
CA GLY A 207 11.83 -1.30 -29.30
C GLY A 207 12.62 -1.99 -30.42
N ASP A 208 12.62 -3.31 -30.54
CA ASP A 208 13.54 -4.04 -31.45
C ASP A 208 12.89 -4.66 -32.70
N ASN A 209 11.73 -4.18 -33.15
CA ASN A 209 11.11 -4.70 -34.39
C ASN A 209 10.71 -3.58 -35.36
N GLU A 210 11.64 -2.71 -35.73
CA GLU A 210 11.59 -1.97 -37.02
C GLU A 210 13.01 -1.82 -37.57
N SER A 211 13.41 -2.79 -38.36
CA SER A 211 14.52 -2.66 -39.33
C SER A 211 14.16 -3.39 -40.60
#